data_233af0c3bde05a919927e391ac0fa7e2
#
_entry.id   233af0c3bde05a919927e391ac0fa7e2
#
_cell.length_a   1.000
_cell.length_b   1.000
_cell.length_c   1.000
_cell.angle_alpha   90.00
_cell.angle_beta   90.00
_cell.angle_gamma   90.00
#
_symmetry.space_group_name_H-M   'P 1'
#
loop_
_entity.id
_entity.type
_entity.pdbx_description
1 polymer ?
#
loop_
_entity_poly.entity_id
_entity_poly.type
_entity_poly.pdbx_seq_one_letter_code
_entity_poly.pdbx_strand_id
1 'polypeptide(L)'
;NFRIFRSVAYQRLTWLAALAGIWTLSYLCIRRFGKGLLGSLALGVRRIYRPAIALALLACSVTAWAFQPFYDQSNPDLSAMTLNTLATADGLTCSGRTADIRPNLALGTVQGTATYQFQNTSGQERTVSFGIAPGYSITSAQANGRDVSAVLTGYQESNMALLEITIPADRDIELVLEYGGLPKDWNIMSTMQGEPELSPKYLCLESQNMAPYLLNVAAPEDTGVFPAVIDITLPEHMTVIPFGPSDAEILEQHE
;
A
#
# COMPACT_ATOMS: atom_id res chain seq x y z
N ASN A 1 13.40 -10.66 7.40
CA ASN A 1 12.36 -9.77 6.89
C ASN A 1 12.39 -9.80 5.35
N PHE A 2 11.40 -10.44 4.74
CA PHE A 2 11.33 -10.70 3.28
C PHE A 2 11.28 -9.40 2.46
N ARG A 3 10.64 -8.36 2.97
CA ARG A 3 10.53 -7.07 2.29
C ARG A 3 11.87 -6.36 2.20
N ILE A 4 12.61 -6.31 3.30
CA ILE A 4 13.96 -5.72 3.31
C ILE A 4 14.85 -6.49 2.34
N PHE A 5 14.79 -7.82 2.35
CA PHE A 5 15.54 -8.64 1.40
C PHE A 5 15.17 -8.33 -0.05
N ARG A 6 13.87 -8.24 -0.35
CA ARG A 6 13.39 -7.92 -1.71
C ARG A 6 13.88 -6.56 -2.18
N SER A 7 13.80 -5.55 -1.33
CA SER A 7 14.28 -4.22 -1.62
C SER A 7 15.79 -4.17 -1.86
N VAL A 8 16.55 -4.79 -0.97
CA VAL A 8 18.00 -4.89 -1.12
C VAL A 8 18.35 -5.63 -2.41
N ALA A 9 17.61 -6.70 -2.75
CA ALA A 9 17.81 -7.45 -3.99
C ALA A 9 17.58 -6.58 -5.24
N TYR A 10 16.47 -5.80 -5.29
CA TYR A 10 16.20 -4.88 -6.40
C TYR A 10 17.25 -3.78 -6.49
N GLN A 11 17.66 -3.21 -5.38
CA GLN A 11 18.71 -2.19 -5.34
C GLN A 11 20.04 -2.76 -5.85
N ARG A 12 20.42 -3.96 -5.43
CA ARG A 12 21.65 -4.62 -5.90
C ARG A 12 21.58 -4.94 -7.39
N LEU A 13 20.44 -5.45 -7.86
CA LEU A 13 20.21 -5.72 -9.27
C LEU A 13 20.33 -4.46 -10.12
N THR A 14 19.75 -3.36 -9.68
CA THR A 14 19.85 -2.06 -10.33
C THR A 14 21.32 -1.66 -10.52
N TRP A 15 22.11 -1.67 -9.45
CA TRP A 15 23.52 -1.29 -9.52
C TRP A 15 24.37 -2.25 -10.33
N LEU A 16 24.19 -3.57 -10.16
CA LEU A 16 24.94 -4.58 -10.92
C LEU A 16 24.63 -4.47 -12.42
N ALA A 17 23.38 -4.33 -12.80
CA ALA A 17 23.00 -4.17 -14.20
C ALA A 17 23.53 -2.85 -14.79
N ALA A 18 23.47 -1.73 -14.02
CA ALA A 18 24.02 -0.46 -14.44
C ALA A 18 25.54 -0.55 -14.68
N LEU A 19 26.28 -1.08 -13.72
CA LEU A 19 27.74 -1.23 -13.82
C LEU A 19 28.14 -2.16 -14.96
N ALA A 20 27.46 -3.29 -15.13
CA ALA A 20 27.70 -4.21 -16.24
C ALA A 20 27.39 -3.55 -17.59
N GLY A 21 26.32 -2.77 -17.69
CA GLY A 21 25.97 -1.98 -18.87
C GLY A 21 27.03 -0.95 -19.22
N ILE A 22 27.48 -0.16 -18.24
CA ILE A 22 28.53 0.84 -18.41
C ILE A 22 29.85 0.18 -18.80
N TRP A 23 30.20 -0.94 -18.16
CA TRP A 23 31.42 -1.68 -18.49
C TRP A 23 31.37 -2.23 -19.92
N THR A 24 30.24 -2.77 -20.32
CA THR A 24 30.04 -3.25 -21.70
C THR A 24 30.18 -2.10 -22.71
N LEU A 25 29.61 -0.92 -22.41
CA LEU A 25 29.80 0.30 -23.21
C LEU A 25 31.28 0.72 -23.26
N SER A 26 31.96 0.75 -22.11
CA SER A 26 33.38 1.09 -22.02
C SER A 26 34.22 0.15 -22.87
N TYR A 27 33.90 -1.15 -22.93
CA TYR A 27 34.58 -2.10 -23.79
C TYR A 27 34.44 -1.75 -25.28
N LEU A 28 33.32 -1.14 -25.70
CA LEU A 28 33.13 -0.66 -27.08
C LEU A 28 34.08 0.50 -27.40
N CYS A 29 34.44 1.29 -26.39
CA CYS A 29 35.29 2.48 -26.52
C CYS A 29 36.82 2.14 -26.46
N ILE A 30 37.19 0.91 -26.13
CA ILE A 30 38.60 0.52 -26.05
C ILE A 30 39.25 0.71 -27.41
N ARG A 31 40.30 1.57 -27.44
CA ARG A 31 41.06 1.88 -28.62
C ARG A 31 41.81 0.64 -29.14
N ARG A 32 41.55 0.28 -30.37
CA ARG A 32 42.25 -0.83 -31.03
C ARG A 32 43.52 -0.35 -31.71
N PHE A 33 44.54 -1.18 -31.64
CA PHE A 33 45.84 -0.84 -32.18
C PHE A 33 45.73 -0.40 -33.66
N GLY A 34 46.35 0.70 -34.02
CA GLY A 34 46.37 1.26 -35.36
C GLY A 34 45.10 2.01 -35.78
N LYS A 35 44.06 2.11 -34.95
CA LYS A 35 42.81 2.84 -35.27
C LYS A 35 42.51 3.89 -34.26
N GLY A 36 42.04 5.04 -34.72
CA GLY A 36 41.51 6.11 -33.83
C GLY A 36 40.30 5.66 -33.06
N LEU A 37 39.88 6.45 -32.06
CA LEU A 37 38.76 6.17 -31.18
C LEU A 37 37.46 5.92 -31.99
N LEU A 38 37.15 6.79 -32.94
CA LEU A 38 35.97 6.67 -33.82
C LEU A 38 36.00 5.39 -34.66
N GLY A 39 37.17 5.02 -35.24
CA GLY A 39 37.31 3.79 -35.99
C GLY A 39 37.20 2.53 -35.13
N SER A 40 37.60 2.60 -33.89
CA SER A 40 37.46 1.50 -32.93
C SER A 40 36.00 1.34 -32.49
N LEU A 41 35.31 2.44 -32.28
CA LEU A 41 33.88 2.48 -31.96
C LEU A 41 33.04 1.90 -33.12
N ALA A 42 33.31 2.35 -34.37
CA ALA A 42 32.60 1.87 -35.56
C ALA A 42 32.75 0.35 -35.75
N LEU A 43 33.94 -0.19 -35.49
CA LEU A 43 34.18 -1.62 -35.51
C LEU A 43 33.51 -2.37 -34.35
N GLY A 44 33.40 -1.74 -33.21
CA GLY A 44 32.67 -2.26 -32.03
C GLY A 44 31.18 -2.39 -32.31
N VAL A 45 30.59 -1.35 -32.87
CA VAL A 45 29.15 -1.25 -33.18
C VAL A 45 28.76 -2.14 -34.38
N ARG A 46 29.68 -2.40 -35.33
CA ARG A 46 29.39 -3.27 -36.48
C ARG A 46 28.88 -4.66 -36.06
N ARG A 47 29.23 -5.12 -34.86
CA ARG A 47 28.64 -6.32 -34.26
C ARG A 47 27.47 -5.89 -33.36
N ILE A 48 26.28 -5.74 -33.94
CA ILE A 48 25.05 -5.22 -33.32
C ILE A 48 24.73 -5.83 -31.95
N TYR A 49 25.08 -7.10 -31.74
CA TYR A 49 24.84 -7.77 -30.46
C TYR A 49 25.54 -7.11 -29.25
N ARG A 50 26.66 -6.43 -29.47
CA ARG A 50 27.44 -5.79 -28.38
C ARG A 50 26.75 -4.55 -27.80
N PRO A 51 26.38 -3.54 -28.61
CA PRO A 51 25.59 -2.43 -28.10
C PRO A 51 24.21 -2.88 -27.61
N ALA A 52 23.61 -3.92 -28.25
CA ALA A 52 22.32 -4.45 -27.80
C ALA A 52 22.39 -5.02 -26.36
N ILE A 53 23.45 -5.76 -26.01
CA ILE A 53 23.68 -6.28 -24.66
C ILE A 53 23.81 -5.11 -23.67
N ALA A 54 24.60 -4.08 -24.00
CA ALA A 54 24.77 -2.92 -23.12
C ALA A 54 23.44 -2.20 -22.88
N LEU A 55 22.66 -1.99 -23.94
CA LEU A 55 21.34 -1.35 -23.83
C LEU A 55 20.35 -2.22 -23.05
N ALA A 56 20.37 -3.54 -23.24
CA ALA A 56 19.51 -4.45 -22.48
C ALA A 56 19.86 -4.44 -20.98
N LEU A 57 21.14 -4.39 -20.62
CA LEU A 57 21.58 -4.29 -19.23
C LEU A 57 21.17 -2.96 -18.60
N LEU A 58 21.31 -1.85 -19.32
CA LEU A 58 20.86 -0.52 -18.85
C LEU A 58 19.33 -0.46 -18.72
N ALA A 59 18.61 -1.04 -19.68
CA ALA A 59 17.15 -1.14 -19.59
C ALA A 59 16.72 -1.99 -18.38
N CYS A 60 17.41 -3.12 -18.13
CA CYS A 60 17.18 -3.96 -16.96
C CYS A 60 17.43 -3.18 -15.65
N SER A 61 18.47 -2.35 -15.61
CA SER A 61 18.75 -1.48 -14.47
C SER A 61 17.61 -0.49 -14.22
N VAL A 62 17.16 0.22 -15.27
CA VAL A 62 16.05 1.18 -15.17
C VAL A 62 14.75 0.48 -14.73
N THR A 63 14.47 -0.69 -15.30
CA THR A 63 13.31 -1.49 -14.94
C THR A 63 13.38 -1.93 -13.47
N ALA A 64 14.52 -2.46 -13.04
CA ALA A 64 14.70 -2.86 -11.64
C ALA A 64 14.54 -1.68 -10.67
N TRP A 65 15.02 -0.51 -11.05
CA TRP A 65 14.84 0.71 -10.28
C TRP A 65 13.36 1.14 -10.24
N ALA A 66 12.65 1.13 -11.37
CA ALA A 66 11.26 1.54 -11.47
C ALA A 66 10.30 0.61 -10.70
N PHE A 67 10.62 -0.69 -10.66
CA PHE A 67 9.84 -1.70 -9.94
C PHE A 67 10.32 -1.94 -8.50
N GLN A 68 11.18 -1.09 -8.00
CA GLN A 68 11.66 -1.17 -6.63
C GLN A 68 10.50 -0.95 -5.66
N PRO A 69 10.22 -1.90 -4.73
CA PRO A 69 9.01 -1.87 -3.92
C PRO A 69 8.96 -0.74 -2.86
N PHE A 70 10.01 0.07 -2.79
CA PHE A 70 10.10 1.21 -1.88
C PHE A 70 9.82 2.55 -2.51
N TYR A 71 9.70 2.57 -3.81
CA TYR A 71 9.52 3.81 -4.50
C TYR A 71 8.03 4.08 -4.59
N ASP A 72 7.46 4.52 -3.49
CA ASP A 72 6.14 5.10 -3.48
C ASP A 72 6.28 6.63 -3.49
N GLN A 73 6.09 7.23 -4.65
CA GLN A 73 6.04 8.69 -4.80
C GLN A 73 4.66 9.24 -4.39
N SER A 74 3.70 8.38 -4.16
CA SER A 74 2.33 8.77 -3.81
C SER A 74 2.17 9.02 -2.31
N ASN A 75 3.16 8.67 -1.49
CA ASN A 75 3.10 8.98 -0.07
C ASN A 75 3.11 10.50 0.12
N PRO A 76 2.04 11.09 0.61
CA PRO A 76 2.06 12.49 0.97
C PRO A 76 3.14 12.71 2.03
N ASP A 77 3.86 13.82 1.96
CA ASP A 77 4.86 14.18 2.97
C ASP A 77 4.14 14.44 4.30
N LEU A 78 4.03 13.40 5.12
CA LEU A 78 3.36 13.45 6.42
C LEU A 78 4.02 14.44 7.38
N SER A 79 5.27 14.81 7.13
CA SER A 79 6.00 15.78 7.95
C SER A 79 5.49 17.21 7.81
N ALA A 80 4.80 17.52 6.72
CA ALA A 80 4.26 18.86 6.44
C ALA A 80 2.82 19.07 6.93
N MET A 81 2.18 18.05 7.53
CA MET A 81 0.77 18.08 7.85
C MET A 81 0.50 18.55 9.27
N THR A 82 -0.43 19.49 9.39
CA THR A 82 -0.89 20.02 10.66
C THR A 82 -1.83 19.02 11.32
N LEU A 83 -1.58 18.70 12.60
CA LEU A 83 -2.52 17.95 13.45
C LEU A 83 -3.86 18.68 13.51
N ASN A 84 -4.83 18.20 12.78
CA ASN A 84 -6.21 18.63 12.96
C ASN A 84 -6.81 17.78 14.08
N THR A 85 -7.36 18.45 15.09
CA THR A 85 -8.23 17.78 16.07
C THR A 85 -9.43 17.24 15.31
N LEU A 86 -9.58 15.92 15.32
CA LEU A 86 -10.72 15.27 14.69
C LEU A 86 -12.00 15.70 15.39
N ALA A 87 -12.89 16.36 14.67
CA ALA A 87 -14.21 16.69 15.19
C ALA A 87 -15.05 15.41 15.24
N THR A 88 -15.67 15.14 16.39
CA THR A 88 -16.61 14.01 16.53
C THR A 88 -17.79 14.19 15.58
N ALA A 89 -18.18 13.14 14.90
CA ALA A 89 -19.34 13.13 14.01
C ALA A 89 -20.61 12.88 14.84
N ASP A 90 -21.06 13.93 15.56
CA ASP A 90 -22.22 13.84 16.45
C ASP A 90 -23.49 13.42 15.69
N GLY A 91 -24.24 12.51 16.28
CA GLY A 91 -25.45 11.95 15.69
C GLY A 91 -25.22 10.91 14.61
N LEU A 92 -23.98 10.47 14.43
CA LEU A 92 -23.62 9.36 13.57
C LEU A 92 -23.15 8.18 14.40
N THR A 93 -23.73 7.01 14.17
CA THR A 93 -23.30 5.75 14.77
C THR A 93 -22.98 4.73 13.70
N CYS A 94 -21.97 3.89 13.94
CA CYS A 94 -21.63 2.78 13.07
C CYS A 94 -22.15 1.48 13.70
N SER A 95 -23.06 0.78 13.02
CA SER A 95 -23.65 -0.46 13.51
C SER A 95 -22.87 -1.71 13.15
N GLY A 96 -21.98 -1.62 12.17
CA GLY A 96 -21.15 -2.73 11.76
C GLY A 96 -20.26 -2.41 10.58
N ARG A 97 -19.24 -3.25 10.38
CA ARG A 97 -18.38 -3.19 9.20
C ARG A 97 -18.10 -4.59 8.68
N THR A 98 -17.92 -4.69 7.38
CA THR A 98 -17.38 -5.88 6.72
C THR A 98 -16.18 -5.48 5.88
N ALA A 99 -15.21 -6.38 5.74
CA ALA A 99 -14.07 -6.16 4.86
C ALA A 99 -13.70 -7.45 4.12
N ASP A 100 -13.61 -7.38 2.79
CA ASP A 100 -13.02 -8.42 1.94
C ASP A 100 -11.59 -8.00 1.61
N ILE A 101 -10.61 -8.81 2.00
CA ILE A 101 -9.19 -8.48 1.90
C ILE A 101 -8.48 -9.51 1.04
N ARG A 102 -7.77 -9.04 0.03
CA ARG A 102 -7.02 -9.87 -0.93
C ARG A 102 -5.55 -9.47 -0.93
N PRO A 103 -4.72 -10.10 -0.09
CA PRO A 103 -3.29 -9.82 -0.06
C PRO A 103 -2.58 -10.45 -1.26
N ASN A 104 -1.74 -9.67 -1.91
CA ASN A 104 -0.80 -10.16 -2.91
C ASN A 104 0.58 -10.37 -2.25
N LEU A 105 0.86 -11.58 -1.83
CA LEU A 105 2.08 -11.91 -1.08
C LEU A 105 3.36 -11.76 -1.92
N ALA A 106 3.27 -11.89 -3.25
CA ALA A 106 4.41 -11.74 -4.14
C ALA A 106 4.83 -10.25 -4.29
N LEU A 107 3.86 -9.36 -4.37
CA LEU A 107 4.07 -7.92 -4.49
C LEU A 107 4.15 -7.23 -3.13
N GLY A 108 3.62 -7.85 -2.07
CA GLY A 108 3.50 -7.26 -0.74
C GLY A 108 2.44 -6.15 -0.70
N THR A 109 1.42 -6.24 -1.54
CA THR A 109 0.31 -5.29 -1.61
C THR A 109 -0.96 -5.92 -1.08
N VAL A 110 -1.91 -5.09 -0.70
CA VAL A 110 -3.26 -5.49 -0.31
C VAL A 110 -4.25 -4.78 -1.21
N GLN A 111 -5.31 -5.45 -1.58
CA GLN A 111 -6.51 -4.89 -2.16
C GLN A 111 -7.68 -5.29 -1.28
N GLY A 112 -8.64 -4.41 -1.09
CA GLY A 112 -9.79 -4.73 -0.28
C GLY A 112 -10.98 -3.86 -0.58
N THR A 113 -12.14 -4.36 -0.16
CA THR A 113 -13.40 -3.64 -0.14
C THR A 113 -13.91 -3.62 1.29
N ALA A 114 -14.14 -2.43 1.84
CA ALA A 114 -14.68 -2.27 3.18
C ALA A 114 -16.06 -1.62 3.11
N THR A 115 -17.02 -2.22 3.78
CA THR A 115 -18.39 -1.72 3.85
C THR A 115 -18.72 -1.36 5.30
N TYR A 116 -19.25 -0.15 5.50
CA TYR A 116 -19.65 0.38 6.80
C TYR A 116 -21.14 0.69 6.79
N GLN A 117 -21.84 0.28 7.85
CA GLN A 117 -23.24 0.57 8.03
C GLN A 117 -23.38 1.69 9.07
N PHE A 118 -23.85 2.86 8.63
CA PHE A 118 -24.07 4.00 9.49
C PHE A 118 -25.55 4.31 9.69
N GLN A 119 -25.87 4.81 10.89
CA GLN A 119 -27.14 5.46 11.19
C GLN A 119 -26.86 6.93 11.49
N ASN A 120 -27.46 7.82 10.69
CA ASN A 120 -27.34 9.26 10.84
C ASN A 120 -28.64 9.83 11.42
N THR A 121 -28.62 10.18 12.67
CA THR A 121 -29.76 10.80 13.40
C THR A 121 -29.74 12.31 13.32
N SER A 122 -28.67 12.92 12.82
CA SER A 122 -28.53 14.38 12.72
C SER A 122 -29.36 15.00 11.60
N GLY A 123 -29.72 14.23 10.57
CA GLY A 123 -30.40 14.71 9.36
C GLY A 123 -29.59 15.70 8.53
N GLN A 124 -28.27 15.73 8.71
CA GLN A 124 -27.33 16.59 7.98
C GLN A 124 -26.19 15.75 7.40
N GLU A 125 -25.54 16.28 6.38
CA GLU A 125 -24.29 15.71 5.90
C GLU A 125 -23.24 15.70 7.01
N ARG A 126 -22.45 14.63 7.07
CA ARG A 126 -21.40 14.46 8.08
C ARG A 126 -20.09 14.03 7.42
N THR A 127 -19.00 14.52 7.95
CA THR A 127 -17.67 14.06 7.56
C THR A 127 -17.21 12.94 8.49
N VAL A 128 -16.96 11.79 7.90
CA VAL A 128 -16.40 10.62 8.57
C VAL A 128 -14.90 10.57 8.29
N SER A 129 -14.14 10.35 9.35
CA SER A 129 -12.68 10.28 9.29
C SER A 129 -12.20 8.86 9.56
N PHE A 130 -11.34 8.37 8.69
CA PHE A 130 -10.73 7.06 8.79
C PHE A 130 -9.21 7.17 8.86
N GLY A 131 -8.59 6.34 9.68
CA GLY A 131 -7.17 6.03 9.60
C GLY A 131 -6.95 4.94 8.56
N ILE A 132 -6.02 5.16 7.65
CA ILE A 132 -5.67 4.22 6.58
C ILE A 132 -4.15 4.12 6.49
N ALA A 133 -3.65 2.96 6.07
CA ALA A 133 -2.22 2.81 5.83
C ALA A 133 -1.73 3.85 4.79
N PRO A 134 -0.59 4.53 5.03
CA PRO A 134 -0.12 5.61 4.17
C PRO A 134 0.14 5.21 2.72
N GLY A 135 0.43 3.94 2.47
CA GLY A 135 0.64 3.40 1.14
C GLY A 135 -0.63 2.89 0.45
N TYR A 136 -1.81 3.11 1.03
CA TYR A 136 -3.09 2.79 0.39
C TYR A 136 -3.63 3.98 -0.38
N SER A 137 -4.29 3.69 -1.49
CA SER A 137 -5.12 4.62 -2.25
C SER A 137 -6.57 4.14 -2.26
N ILE A 138 -7.49 5.08 -2.32
CA ILE A 138 -8.92 4.79 -2.50
C ILE A 138 -9.21 4.82 -3.99
N THR A 139 -9.71 3.70 -4.51
CA THR A 139 -10.08 3.57 -5.92
C THR A 139 -11.54 3.89 -6.15
N SER A 140 -12.41 3.64 -5.16
CA SER A 140 -13.83 3.97 -5.20
C SER A 140 -14.34 4.26 -3.79
N ALA A 141 -15.23 5.23 -3.66
CA ALA A 141 -15.98 5.53 -2.43
C ALA A 141 -17.43 5.80 -2.79
N GLN A 142 -18.35 5.00 -2.26
CA GLN A 142 -19.78 5.10 -2.57
C GLN A 142 -20.62 5.06 -1.30
N ALA A 143 -21.56 6.00 -1.17
CA ALA A 143 -22.57 6.00 -0.13
C ALA A 143 -23.94 5.70 -0.77
N ASN A 144 -24.61 4.64 -0.35
CA ASN A 144 -25.87 4.16 -0.92
C ASN A 144 -25.82 4.04 -2.46
N GLY A 145 -24.69 3.52 -2.99
CA GLY A 145 -24.48 3.36 -4.42
C GLY A 145 -24.21 4.66 -5.21
N ARG A 146 -23.99 5.78 -4.54
CA ARG A 146 -23.63 7.07 -5.15
C ARG A 146 -22.19 7.40 -4.81
N ASP A 147 -21.43 7.86 -5.80
CA ASP A 147 -20.04 8.27 -5.58
C ASP A 147 -19.98 9.46 -4.61
N VAL A 148 -19.09 9.37 -3.65
CA VAL A 148 -18.82 10.41 -2.66
C VAL A 148 -17.36 10.84 -2.72
N SER A 149 -17.12 12.10 -2.31
CA SER A 149 -15.75 12.62 -2.29
C SER A 149 -14.97 11.99 -1.14
N ALA A 150 -13.84 11.39 -1.46
CA ALA A 150 -12.86 10.86 -0.52
C ALA A 150 -11.59 11.71 -0.62
N VAL A 151 -11.20 12.36 0.47
CA VAL A 151 -10.01 13.22 0.52
C VAL A 151 -8.98 12.56 1.43
N LEU A 152 -7.81 12.27 0.87
CA LEU A 152 -6.71 11.71 1.64
C LEU A 152 -5.80 12.84 2.12
N THR A 153 -5.63 12.93 3.42
CA THR A 153 -4.74 13.88 4.08
C THR A 153 -3.80 13.13 5.00
N GLY A 154 -2.73 13.76 5.49
CA GLY A 154 -1.83 13.06 6.39
C GLY A 154 -2.18 13.30 7.85
N TYR A 155 -1.80 12.33 8.66
CA TYR A 155 -1.96 12.38 10.10
C TYR A 155 -0.65 11.96 10.80
N GLN A 156 -0.09 12.87 11.57
CA GLN A 156 1.30 12.76 12.05
C GLN A 156 1.50 11.83 13.25
N GLU A 157 0.47 11.55 14.06
CA GLU A 157 0.67 10.87 15.35
C GLU A 157 0.81 9.35 15.28
N SER A 158 0.43 8.69 14.17
CA SER A 158 0.26 7.24 14.17
C SER A 158 0.77 6.51 12.92
N ASN A 159 1.60 7.14 12.09
CA ASN A 159 1.98 6.57 10.79
C ASN A 159 0.75 6.16 9.95
N MET A 160 -0.35 6.87 10.10
CA MET A 160 -1.58 6.70 9.33
C MET A 160 -1.79 7.89 8.42
N ALA A 161 -2.38 7.66 7.26
CA ALA A 161 -3.01 8.71 6.49
C ALA A 161 -4.45 8.91 7.00
N LEU A 162 -4.94 10.13 6.97
CA LEU A 162 -6.31 10.48 7.28
C LEU A 162 -7.11 10.48 5.99
N LEU A 163 -8.17 9.68 5.96
CA LEU A 163 -9.16 9.67 4.89
C LEU A 163 -10.44 10.33 5.39
N GLU A 164 -10.84 11.42 4.77
CA GLU A 164 -12.08 12.13 5.09
C GLU A 164 -13.11 11.92 3.98
N ILE A 165 -14.31 11.52 4.37
CA ILE A 165 -15.42 11.25 3.46
C ILE A 165 -16.66 11.99 3.96
N THR A 166 -17.25 12.80 3.10
CA THR A 166 -18.54 13.42 3.38
C THR A 166 -19.66 12.48 2.96
N ILE A 167 -20.44 12.02 3.93
CA ILE A 167 -21.60 11.16 3.74
C ILE A 167 -22.90 11.98 3.72
N PRO A 168 -23.93 11.51 2.97
CA PRO A 168 -25.19 12.24 2.81
C PRO A 168 -25.99 12.30 4.12
N ALA A 169 -27.05 13.11 4.10
CA ALA A 169 -27.96 13.31 5.23
C ALA A 169 -28.96 12.15 5.40
N ASP A 170 -28.87 11.09 4.61
CA ASP A 170 -29.72 9.91 4.69
C ASP A 170 -29.63 9.27 6.09
N ARG A 171 -30.72 8.67 6.56
CA ARG A 171 -30.77 8.06 7.89
C ARG A 171 -29.93 6.81 7.99
N ASP A 172 -30.09 5.92 7.01
CA ASP A 172 -29.36 4.66 6.92
C ASP A 172 -28.40 4.75 5.72
N ILE A 173 -27.11 4.59 5.97
CA ILE A 173 -26.08 4.79 4.98
C ILE A 173 -25.18 3.56 4.92
N GLU A 174 -25.10 2.98 3.74
CA GLU A 174 -24.08 1.99 3.40
C GLU A 174 -22.92 2.69 2.68
N LEU A 175 -21.78 2.78 3.33
CA LEU A 175 -20.56 3.30 2.74
C LEU A 175 -19.66 2.16 2.29
N VAL A 176 -19.38 2.09 0.99
CA VAL A 176 -18.48 1.11 0.39
C VAL A 176 -17.20 1.81 -0.07
N LEU A 177 -16.06 1.30 0.39
CA LEU A 177 -14.73 1.79 0.04
C LEU A 177 -13.92 0.68 -0.64
N GLU A 178 -13.44 0.95 -1.84
CA GLU A 178 -12.41 0.12 -2.48
C GLU A 178 -11.04 0.76 -2.27
N TYR A 179 -10.11 0.00 -1.74
CA TYR A 179 -8.78 0.48 -1.42
C TYR A 179 -7.71 -0.52 -1.80
N GLY A 180 -6.49 -0.06 -1.92
CA GLY A 180 -5.37 -0.95 -2.16
C GLY A 180 -4.03 -0.24 -2.20
N GLY A 181 -2.97 -1.02 -2.09
CA GLY A 181 -1.60 -0.52 -2.12
C GLY A 181 -0.68 -1.27 -1.17
N LEU A 182 0.37 -0.61 -0.73
CA LEU A 182 1.30 -1.12 0.26
C LEU A 182 0.76 -0.83 1.67
N PRO A 183 0.56 -1.84 2.53
CA PRO A 183 -0.01 -1.63 3.86
C PRO A 183 0.94 -0.92 4.83
N LYS A 184 2.06 -0.41 4.34
CA LYS A 184 3.12 0.15 5.17
C LYS A 184 3.69 1.43 4.60
N ASP A 185 3.96 2.39 5.50
CA ASP A 185 4.87 3.48 5.25
C ASP A 185 6.33 3.06 5.47
N TRP A 186 7.22 3.66 4.69
CA TRP A 186 8.65 3.36 4.71
C TRP A 186 9.42 4.30 5.62
N ASN A 187 9.32 4.05 6.87
CA ASN A 187 10.30 4.58 7.80
C ASN A 187 11.20 3.43 8.28
N ILE A 188 12.46 3.41 7.85
CA ILE A 188 13.47 2.44 8.28
C ILE A 188 13.59 2.36 9.81
N MET A 189 13.22 3.43 10.50
CA MET A 189 13.32 3.51 11.95
C MET A 189 12.10 2.92 12.67
N SER A 190 10.96 2.73 12.00
CA SER A 190 9.75 2.15 12.57
C SER A 190 9.72 0.61 12.54
N THR A 191 10.78 -0.03 12.07
CA THR A 191 10.86 -1.50 11.89
C THR A 191 10.82 -2.31 13.18
N MET A 192 10.60 -1.69 14.32
CA MET A 192 10.78 -2.37 15.61
C MET A 192 9.49 -2.79 16.33
N GLN A 193 8.30 -2.34 15.90
CA GLN A 193 7.06 -2.71 16.61
C GLN A 193 5.85 -2.75 15.67
N GLY A 194 5.15 -3.90 15.62
CA GLY A 194 3.80 -4.02 15.08
C GLY A 194 3.63 -3.73 13.59
N GLU A 195 4.64 -3.96 12.79
CA GLU A 195 4.57 -3.67 11.36
C GLU A 195 3.84 -4.76 10.57
N PRO A 196 3.00 -4.37 9.60
CA PRO A 196 2.42 -5.35 8.71
C PRO A 196 3.51 -6.08 7.94
N GLU A 197 3.50 -7.39 8.01
CA GLU A 197 4.41 -8.24 7.27
C GLU A 197 3.63 -9.07 6.25
N LEU A 198 3.92 -8.88 4.97
CA LEU A 198 3.40 -9.72 3.90
C LEU A 198 4.55 -10.48 3.27
N SER A 199 4.54 -11.78 3.47
CA SER A 199 5.49 -12.69 2.86
C SER A 199 4.77 -13.96 2.39
N PRO A 200 5.36 -14.77 1.50
CA PRO A 200 4.76 -16.05 1.10
C PRO A 200 4.55 -17.06 2.23
N LYS A 201 5.12 -16.81 3.40
CA LYS A 201 5.06 -17.73 4.55
C LYS A 201 4.32 -17.15 5.75
N TYR A 202 4.18 -15.85 5.80
CA TYR A 202 3.65 -15.17 6.97
C TYR A 202 2.96 -13.87 6.56
N LEU A 203 1.78 -13.65 7.10
CA LEU A 203 0.97 -12.44 6.91
C LEU A 203 0.57 -11.93 8.29
N CYS A 204 0.91 -10.68 8.59
CA CYS A 204 0.43 -9.96 9.76
C CYS A 204 -0.16 -8.64 9.30
N LEU A 205 -1.44 -8.44 9.54
CA LEU A 205 -2.16 -7.20 9.27
C LEU A 205 -2.91 -6.78 10.53
N GLU A 206 -2.83 -5.52 10.89
CA GLU A 206 -3.47 -4.96 12.09
C GLU A 206 -4.23 -3.68 11.74
N SER A 207 -5.35 -3.45 12.39
CA SER A 207 -6.11 -2.18 12.36
C SER A 207 -6.18 -1.53 10.96
N GLN A 208 -5.59 -0.36 10.79
CA GLN A 208 -5.56 0.44 9.55
C GLN A 208 -4.85 -0.25 8.38
N ASN A 209 -4.06 -1.29 8.65
CA ASN A 209 -3.38 -2.06 7.61
C ASN A 209 -4.27 -3.16 7.02
N MET A 210 -5.33 -3.54 7.70
CA MET A 210 -6.35 -4.44 7.17
C MET A 210 -7.38 -3.69 6.32
N ALA A 211 -8.02 -2.67 6.94
CA ALA A 211 -9.06 -1.87 6.31
C ALA A 211 -9.07 -0.46 6.92
N PRO A 212 -9.65 0.54 6.25
CA PRO A 212 -9.83 1.86 6.83
C PRO A 212 -10.47 1.77 8.22
N TYR A 213 -9.87 2.42 9.21
CA TYR A 213 -10.28 2.36 10.61
C TYR A 213 -11.00 3.65 11.02
N LEU A 214 -12.20 3.53 11.59
CA LEU A 214 -13.00 4.69 12.04
C LEU A 214 -12.32 5.43 13.18
N LEU A 215 -12.23 6.76 13.07
CA LEU A 215 -11.56 7.61 14.05
C LEU A 215 -12.49 8.56 14.79
N ASN A 216 -13.53 9.10 14.14
CA ASN A 216 -14.34 10.19 14.70
C ASN A 216 -15.81 9.82 14.94
N VAL A 217 -16.17 8.54 14.83
CA VAL A 217 -17.51 8.02 15.13
C VAL A 217 -17.47 7.26 16.43
N ALA A 218 -18.44 7.49 17.30
CA ALA A 218 -18.53 6.75 18.55
C ALA A 218 -18.88 5.28 18.31
N ALA A 219 -18.24 4.41 19.06
CA ALA A 219 -18.63 3.00 19.12
C ALA A 219 -20.00 2.87 19.82
N PRO A 220 -20.76 1.79 19.54
CA PRO A 220 -21.99 1.52 20.25
C PRO A 220 -21.77 1.50 21.78
N GLU A 221 -22.65 2.15 22.53
CA GLU A 221 -22.51 2.30 23.98
C GLU A 221 -22.43 0.95 24.72
N ASP A 222 -23.13 -0.07 24.20
CA ASP A 222 -23.23 -1.38 24.83
C ASP A 222 -21.94 -2.21 24.77
N THR A 223 -21.13 -2.02 23.73
CA THR A 223 -19.95 -2.87 23.48
C THR A 223 -18.65 -2.09 23.52
N GLY A 224 -18.67 -0.79 23.26
CA GLY A 224 -17.46 0.04 23.12
C GLY A 224 -16.57 -0.34 21.93
N VAL A 225 -17.01 -1.31 21.12
CA VAL A 225 -16.28 -1.84 19.97
C VAL A 225 -17.21 -1.96 18.77
N PHE A 226 -16.72 -1.68 17.58
CA PHE A 226 -17.49 -1.87 16.35
C PHE A 226 -17.53 -3.37 15.98
N PRO A 227 -18.72 -3.95 15.77
CA PRO A 227 -18.80 -5.29 15.20
C PRO A 227 -18.12 -5.29 13.82
N ALA A 228 -17.26 -6.29 13.58
CA ALA A 228 -16.53 -6.41 12.33
C ALA A 228 -16.51 -7.85 11.84
N VAL A 229 -16.80 -8.06 10.57
CA VAL A 229 -16.58 -9.32 9.87
C VAL A 229 -15.52 -9.09 8.82
N ILE A 230 -14.46 -9.89 8.86
CA ILE A 230 -13.34 -9.77 7.94
C ILE A 230 -13.21 -11.07 7.18
N ASP A 231 -13.32 -10.99 5.86
CA ASP A 231 -13.05 -12.07 4.92
C ASP A 231 -11.67 -11.87 4.31
N ILE A 232 -10.81 -12.88 4.38
CA ILE A 232 -9.45 -12.80 3.86
C ILE A 232 -9.20 -13.98 2.93
N THR A 233 -8.92 -13.70 1.67
CA THR A 233 -8.51 -14.71 0.70
C THR A 233 -7.03 -15.01 0.83
N LEU A 234 -6.68 -16.20 1.32
CA LEU A 234 -5.29 -16.65 1.54
C LEU A 234 -4.96 -17.88 0.69
N PRO A 235 -3.66 -18.15 0.42
CA PRO A 235 -3.23 -19.42 -0.15
C PRO A 235 -3.52 -20.60 0.79
N GLU A 236 -3.82 -21.77 0.22
CA GLU A 236 -4.21 -23.01 0.94
C GLU A 236 -3.24 -23.45 2.06
N HIS A 237 -1.97 -23.09 1.96
CA HIS A 237 -0.96 -23.47 2.96
C HIS A 237 -0.88 -22.52 4.17
N MET A 238 -1.73 -21.51 4.24
CA MET A 238 -1.75 -20.54 5.34
C MET A 238 -2.92 -20.84 6.29
N THR A 239 -2.64 -20.77 7.58
CA THR A 239 -3.64 -20.86 8.63
C THR A 239 -3.85 -19.49 9.26
N VAL A 240 -5.10 -19.12 9.47
CA VAL A 240 -5.46 -17.88 10.15
C VAL A 240 -5.32 -18.06 11.65
N ILE A 241 -4.62 -17.13 12.28
CA ILE A 241 -4.56 -17.03 13.75
C ILE A 241 -5.13 -15.65 14.10
N PRO A 242 -6.31 -15.59 14.72
CA PRO A 242 -6.86 -14.32 15.14
C PRO A 242 -5.97 -13.72 16.24
N PHE A 243 -5.57 -12.47 16.03
CA PHE A 243 -4.80 -11.71 16.99
C PHE A 243 -5.58 -10.43 17.31
N GLY A 244 -6.07 -10.32 18.51
CA GLY A 244 -6.89 -9.18 18.88
C GLY A 244 -7.58 -9.37 20.23
N PRO A 245 -8.63 -8.61 20.51
CA PRO A 245 -9.42 -8.77 21.71
C PRO A 245 -9.93 -10.21 21.83
N SER A 246 -10.17 -10.66 23.04
CA SER A 246 -10.55 -12.04 23.41
C SER A 246 -11.78 -12.59 22.67
N ASP A 247 -12.51 -11.73 21.99
CA ASP A 247 -13.78 -12.04 21.32
C ASP A 247 -13.63 -12.30 19.80
N ALA A 248 -12.39 -12.24 19.28
CA ALA A 248 -12.14 -12.58 17.89
C ALA A 248 -12.20 -14.10 17.70
N GLU A 249 -13.09 -14.57 16.84
CA GLU A 249 -13.26 -15.99 16.51
C GLU A 249 -13.22 -16.20 14.99
N ILE A 250 -12.79 -17.39 14.58
CA ILE A 250 -12.89 -17.83 13.19
C ILE A 250 -14.31 -18.37 12.99
N LEU A 251 -15.12 -17.63 12.21
CA LEU A 251 -16.49 -18.02 11.93
C LEU A 251 -16.55 -19.17 10.92
N GLU A 252 -15.75 -19.10 9.88
CA GLU A 252 -15.72 -20.07 8.81
C GLU A 252 -14.35 -20.10 8.14
N GLN A 253 -13.87 -21.29 7.82
CA GLN A 253 -12.65 -21.49 7.03
C GLN A 253 -12.96 -22.47 5.91
N HIS A 254 -12.78 -22.02 4.64
CA HIS A 254 -12.92 -22.85 3.46
C HIS A 254 -11.53 -23.26 2.97
N GLU A 255 -11.36 -24.56 2.69
CA GLU A 255 -10.16 -25.12 2.05
C GLU A 255 -10.23 -25.02 0.52
#